data_a3958f0ecda5a62a22767d54b304ad1f
#
_entry.id   a3958f0ecda5a62a22767d54b304ad1f
#
_cell.length_a   1.000
_cell.length_b   1.000
_cell.length_c   1.000
_cell.angle_alpha   90.00
_cell.angle_beta   90.00
_cell.angle_gamma   90.00
#
_symmetry.space_group_name_H-M   'P 1'
#
loop_
_entity.id
_entity.type
_entity.pdbx_description
1 polymer ?
#
loop_
_entity_poly.entity_id
_entity_poly.type
_entity_poly.pdbx_seq_one_letter_code
_entity_poly.pdbx_strand_id
1 'polypeptide(L)'
;MTRREAREEIVNLLFETEFRAGEDVKEIFATSEENREVAADEYIHRAYFGIMENLELIDKTIGDNAHGWRTERLARVSRAVLRLAVYEIMYEADIPSSVTINEALELVKKYDDEKARPFVNGVLNSVKNSLSK
;
A
#
# COMPACT_ATOMS: atom_id res chain seq x y z
N MET A 1 12.19 -13.31 -6.16
CA MET A 1 10.97 -12.95 -5.40
C MET A 1 9.84 -12.64 -6.39
N THR A 2 8.65 -13.13 -6.11
CA THR A 2 7.48 -12.84 -6.95
C THR A 2 6.96 -11.43 -6.64
N ARG A 3 6.12 -10.90 -7.53
CA ARG A 3 5.47 -9.60 -7.28
C ARG A 3 4.57 -9.67 -6.04
N ARG A 4 3.92 -10.81 -5.80
CA ARG A 4 3.10 -11.00 -4.60
C ARG A 4 3.95 -10.93 -3.34
N GLU A 5 5.11 -11.58 -3.35
CA GLU A 5 6.05 -11.52 -2.23
C GLU A 5 6.60 -10.09 -2.04
N ALA A 6 6.89 -9.41 -3.15
CA ALA A 6 7.34 -8.02 -3.09
C ALA A 6 6.28 -7.11 -2.45
N ARG A 7 5.00 -7.31 -2.79
CA ARG A 7 3.92 -6.53 -2.18
C ARG A 7 3.82 -6.76 -0.68
N GLU A 8 4.02 -8.00 -0.23
CA GLU A 8 4.02 -8.30 1.20
C GLU A 8 5.14 -7.55 1.91
N GLU A 9 6.32 -7.50 1.31
CA GLU A 9 7.45 -6.78 1.87
C GLU A 9 7.21 -5.27 1.92
N ILE A 10 6.57 -4.72 0.89
CA ILE A 10 6.21 -3.29 0.87
C ILE A 10 5.23 -2.97 1.99
N VAL A 11 4.21 -3.81 2.18
CA VAL A 11 3.24 -3.63 3.26
C VAL A 11 3.94 -3.67 4.62
N ASN A 12 4.87 -4.61 4.81
CA ASN A 12 5.64 -4.70 6.04
C ASN A 12 6.49 -3.43 6.27
N LEU A 13 7.12 -2.92 5.22
CA LEU A 13 7.90 -1.67 5.29
C LEU A 13 7.03 -0.47 5.65
N LEU A 14 5.86 -0.36 5.04
CA LEU A 14 4.92 0.74 5.32
C LEU A 14 4.40 0.65 6.75
N PHE A 15 4.09 -0.55 7.20
CA PHE A 15 3.65 -0.79 8.57
C PHE A 15 4.74 -0.37 9.57
N GLU A 16 5.96 -0.82 9.33
CA GLU A 16 7.10 -0.47 10.18
C GLU A 16 7.36 1.04 10.20
N THR A 17 7.21 1.69 9.04
CA THR A 17 7.44 3.13 8.92
C THR A 17 6.50 3.92 9.83
N GLU A 18 5.26 3.50 10.01
CA GLU A 18 4.34 4.17 10.93
C GLU A 18 4.80 4.07 12.38
N PHE A 19 5.40 2.94 12.78
CA PHE A 19 5.94 2.78 14.13
C PHE A 19 7.22 3.57 14.34
N ARG A 20 7.92 3.90 13.27
CA ARG A 20 9.17 4.64 13.31
C ARG A 20 8.98 6.07 12.81
N ALA A 21 7.86 6.67 13.16
CA ALA A 21 7.55 8.04 12.78
C ALA A 21 8.65 9.00 13.23
N GLY A 22 9.09 9.88 12.33
CA GLY A 22 10.18 10.82 12.59
C GLY A 22 11.54 10.31 12.16
N GLU A 23 11.69 9.02 11.84
CA GLU A 23 12.93 8.50 11.30
C GLU A 23 12.97 8.69 9.79
N ASP A 24 14.17 8.81 9.23
CA ASP A 24 14.36 8.95 7.79
C ASP A 24 13.94 7.66 7.08
N VAL A 25 13.10 7.78 6.06
CA VAL A 25 12.65 6.62 5.28
C VAL A 25 13.81 5.88 4.62
N LYS A 26 14.91 6.59 4.28
CA LYS A 26 16.09 5.96 3.72
C LYS A 26 16.77 5.04 4.74
N GLU A 27 16.78 5.44 6.00
CA GLU A 27 17.35 4.63 7.08
C GLU A 27 16.48 3.42 7.37
N ILE A 28 15.16 3.58 7.34
CA ILE A 28 14.22 2.46 7.53
C ILE A 28 14.44 1.43 6.42
N PHE A 29 14.52 1.89 5.18
CA PHE A 29 14.77 1.01 4.03
C PHE A 29 16.14 0.34 4.15
N ALA A 30 17.18 1.09 4.52
CA ALA A 30 18.52 0.55 4.68
C ALA A 30 18.59 -0.57 5.73
N THR A 31 17.84 -0.42 6.82
CA THR A 31 17.74 -1.47 7.83
C THR A 31 17.11 -2.74 7.24
N SER A 32 16.13 -2.60 6.36
CA SER A 32 15.49 -3.74 5.68
C SER A 32 16.40 -4.36 4.63
N GLU A 33 17.36 -3.60 4.09
CA GLU A 33 18.34 -4.12 3.12
C GLU A 33 19.26 -5.16 3.74
N GLU A 34 19.39 -5.17 5.04
CA GLU A 34 20.08 -6.26 5.74
C GLU A 34 19.34 -7.58 5.48
N ASN A 35 18.06 -7.50 5.13
CA ASN A 35 17.31 -8.58 4.57
C ASN A 35 17.48 -8.54 3.04
N ARG A 36 18.36 -9.32 2.53
CA ARG A 36 18.93 -9.29 1.19
C ARG A 36 17.94 -9.32 0.04
N GLU A 37 16.82 -10.01 0.20
CA GLU A 37 15.84 -10.15 -0.87
C GLU A 37 15.12 -8.83 -1.14
N VAL A 38 14.90 -8.04 -0.10
CA VAL A 38 14.26 -6.73 -0.21
C VAL A 38 15.14 -5.78 -1.00
N ALA A 39 16.44 -5.79 -0.70
CA ALA A 39 17.42 -4.91 -1.37
C ALA A 39 17.52 -5.19 -2.87
N ALA A 40 17.37 -6.46 -3.26
CA ALA A 40 17.56 -6.89 -4.65
C ALA A 40 16.35 -6.61 -5.53
N ASP A 41 15.21 -6.24 -4.97
CA ASP A 41 13.98 -6.08 -5.73
C ASP A 41 13.73 -4.61 -6.11
N GLU A 42 13.82 -4.32 -7.41
CA GLU A 42 13.59 -2.97 -7.93
C GLU A 42 12.19 -2.45 -7.66
N TYR A 43 11.20 -3.33 -7.69
CA TYR A 43 9.82 -2.90 -7.46
C TYR A 43 9.61 -2.46 -6.03
N ILE A 44 10.18 -3.17 -5.07
CA ILE A 44 10.10 -2.78 -3.66
C ILE A 44 10.68 -1.38 -3.47
N HIS A 45 11.86 -1.14 -4.01
CA HIS A 45 12.52 0.16 -3.92
C HIS A 45 11.66 1.26 -4.55
N ARG A 46 11.23 1.05 -5.79
CA ARG A 46 10.43 2.05 -6.53
C ARG A 46 9.12 2.34 -5.83
N ALA A 47 8.39 1.29 -5.44
CA ALA A 47 7.08 1.46 -4.84
C ALA A 47 7.17 2.08 -3.45
N TYR A 48 8.07 1.60 -2.61
CA TYR A 48 8.19 2.14 -1.26
C TYR A 48 8.52 3.64 -1.27
N PHE A 49 9.55 4.04 -2.01
CA PHE A 49 9.91 5.45 -2.09
C PHE A 49 8.86 6.27 -2.85
N GLY A 50 8.24 5.70 -3.88
CA GLY A 50 7.15 6.37 -4.58
C GLY A 50 5.96 6.65 -3.68
N ILE A 51 5.60 5.70 -2.81
CA ILE A 51 4.54 5.89 -1.84
C ILE A 51 4.91 6.99 -0.84
N MET A 52 6.12 6.93 -0.29
CA MET A 52 6.54 7.90 0.72
C MET A 52 6.65 9.31 0.17
N GLU A 53 7.11 9.46 -1.07
CA GLU A 53 7.19 10.77 -1.74
C GLU A 53 5.82 11.36 -2.05
N ASN A 54 4.80 10.51 -2.24
CA ASN A 54 3.46 10.93 -2.61
C ASN A 54 2.43 10.63 -1.52
N LEU A 55 2.89 10.44 -0.29
CA LEU A 55 2.05 9.97 0.81
C LEU A 55 0.85 10.87 1.07
N GLU A 56 1.06 12.17 1.05
CA GLU A 56 -0.01 13.14 1.31
C GLU A 56 -1.14 13.00 0.29
N LEU A 57 -0.80 12.92 -0.99
CA LEU A 57 -1.78 12.76 -2.06
C LEU A 57 -2.44 11.38 -2.02
N ILE A 58 -1.67 10.34 -1.74
CA ILE A 58 -2.21 8.98 -1.61
C ILE A 58 -3.21 8.92 -0.46
N ASP A 59 -2.87 9.45 0.70
CA ASP A 59 -3.76 9.45 1.86
C ASP A 59 -5.01 10.30 1.61
N LYS A 60 -4.87 11.43 0.91
CA LYS A 60 -6.02 12.24 0.52
C LYS A 60 -6.95 11.46 -0.41
N THR A 61 -6.39 10.76 -1.36
CA THR A 61 -7.17 9.94 -2.30
C THR A 61 -7.93 8.84 -1.57
N ILE A 62 -7.29 8.19 -0.61
CA ILE A 62 -7.95 7.18 0.23
C ILE A 62 -9.11 7.83 0.99
N GLY A 63 -8.87 8.95 1.64
CA GLY A 63 -9.88 9.65 2.42
C GLY A 63 -11.07 10.10 1.59
N ASP A 64 -10.82 10.64 0.40
CA ASP A 64 -11.88 11.10 -0.51
C ASP A 64 -12.78 9.94 -0.99
N ASN A 65 -12.28 8.73 -0.97
CA ASN A 65 -12.99 7.55 -1.46
C ASN A 65 -13.45 6.60 -0.34
N ALA A 66 -13.23 6.97 0.90
CA ALA A 66 -13.56 6.14 2.05
C ALA A 66 -15.01 6.30 2.54
N HIS A 67 -15.77 7.21 1.97
CA HIS A 67 -17.22 7.38 2.21
C HIS A 67 -17.65 7.31 3.70
N GLY A 68 -17.13 8.25 4.50
CA GLY A 68 -17.49 8.38 5.89
C GLY A 68 -16.57 7.67 6.89
N TRP A 69 -15.61 6.90 6.39
CA TRP A 69 -14.60 6.28 7.25
C TRP A 69 -13.40 7.23 7.39
N ARG A 70 -12.86 7.30 8.58
CA ARG A 70 -11.64 8.07 8.81
C ARG A 70 -10.42 7.17 8.66
N THR A 71 -9.45 7.60 7.88
CA THR A 71 -8.21 6.83 7.66
C THR A 71 -7.46 6.59 8.97
N GLU A 72 -7.55 7.53 9.93
CA GLU A 72 -6.89 7.36 11.23
C GLU A 72 -7.47 6.21 12.06
N ARG A 73 -8.69 5.79 11.77
CA ARG A 73 -9.36 4.70 12.48
C ARG A 73 -9.14 3.34 11.86
N LEU A 74 -8.51 3.30 10.69
CA LEU A 74 -8.21 2.04 10.04
C LEU A 74 -7.09 1.32 10.79
N ALA A 75 -7.17 -0.01 10.80
CA ALA A 75 -6.05 -0.82 11.25
C ALA A 75 -4.82 -0.46 10.40
N ARG A 76 -3.65 -0.41 11.03
CA ARG A 76 -2.41 -0.02 10.33
C ARG A 76 -2.09 -0.90 9.14
N VAL A 77 -2.40 -2.18 9.23
CA VAL A 77 -2.20 -3.10 8.11
C VAL A 77 -3.09 -2.75 6.93
N SER A 78 -4.39 -2.52 7.18
CA SER A 78 -5.33 -2.12 6.12
C SER A 78 -4.92 -0.80 5.49
N ARG A 79 -4.42 0.15 6.29
CA ARG A 79 -3.92 1.42 5.77
C ARG A 79 -2.69 1.21 4.88
N ALA A 80 -1.76 0.35 5.30
CA ALA A 80 -0.59 0.03 4.49
C ALA A 80 -0.98 -0.62 3.16
N VAL A 81 -1.92 -1.56 3.19
CA VAL A 81 -2.43 -2.21 1.98
C VAL A 81 -3.08 -1.19 1.06
N LEU A 82 -3.92 -0.30 1.60
CA LEU A 82 -4.57 0.74 0.80
C LEU A 82 -3.55 1.69 0.18
N ARG A 83 -2.52 2.09 0.92
CA ARG A 83 -1.47 2.96 0.38
C ARG A 83 -0.76 2.33 -0.79
N LEU A 84 -0.38 1.06 -0.68
CA LEU A 84 0.25 0.34 -1.79
C LEU A 84 -0.69 0.23 -2.99
N ALA A 85 -1.93 -0.17 -2.76
CA ALA A 85 -2.89 -0.37 -3.86
C ALA A 85 -3.21 0.94 -4.58
N VAL A 86 -3.44 2.01 -3.83
CA VAL A 86 -3.71 3.32 -4.44
C VAL A 86 -2.49 3.81 -5.22
N TYR A 87 -1.29 3.60 -4.68
CA TYR A 87 -0.06 3.90 -5.42
C TYR A 87 -0.03 3.16 -6.76
N GLU A 88 -0.31 1.87 -6.77
CA GLU A 88 -0.29 1.09 -8.01
C GLU A 88 -1.33 1.62 -9.01
N ILE A 89 -2.54 1.91 -8.55
CA ILE A 89 -3.58 2.42 -9.44
C ILE A 89 -3.19 3.78 -10.03
N MET A 90 -2.58 4.65 -9.24
CA MET A 90 -2.23 6.00 -9.66
C MET A 90 -0.95 6.07 -10.50
N TYR A 91 0.04 5.26 -10.18
CA TYR A 91 1.40 5.45 -10.71
C TYR A 91 1.99 4.28 -11.47
N GLU A 92 1.44 3.07 -11.35
CA GLU A 92 1.95 1.89 -12.07
C GLU A 92 1.02 1.57 -13.23
N ALA A 93 1.20 2.29 -14.34
CA ALA A 93 0.32 2.19 -15.49
C ALA A 93 0.24 0.78 -16.11
N ASP A 94 1.30 -0.01 -15.96
CA ASP A 94 1.37 -1.35 -16.54
C ASP A 94 0.62 -2.40 -15.71
N ILE A 95 0.21 -2.06 -14.48
CA ILE A 95 -0.53 -2.99 -13.64
C ILE A 95 -2.02 -2.71 -13.79
N PRO A 96 -2.80 -3.68 -14.30
CA PRO A 96 -4.25 -3.49 -14.37
C PRO A 96 -4.85 -3.29 -12.97
N SER A 97 -5.79 -2.36 -12.85
CA SER A 97 -6.44 -2.07 -11.56
C SER A 97 -7.08 -3.32 -10.94
N SER A 98 -7.64 -4.19 -11.78
CA SER A 98 -8.25 -5.44 -11.30
C SER A 98 -7.23 -6.34 -10.60
N VAL A 99 -5.99 -6.37 -11.09
CA VAL A 99 -4.92 -7.14 -10.45
C VAL A 99 -4.56 -6.52 -9.10
N THR A 100 -4.38 -5.20 -9.07
CA THR A 100 -4.07 -4.48 -7.82
C THR A 100 -5.14 -4.71 -6.76
N ILE A 101 -6.40 -4.57 -7.13
CA ILE A 101 -7.52 -4.74 -6.19
C ILE A 101 -7.56 -6.17 -5.66
N ASN A 102 -7.45 -7.15 -6.54
CA ASN A 102 -7.48 -8.54 -6.15
C ASN A 102 -6.32 -8.90 -5.21
N GLU A 103 -5.12 -8.42 -5.50
CA GLU A 103 -3.96 -8.67 -4.64
C GLU A 103 -4.08 -7.94 -3.29
N ALA A 104 -4.65 -6.75 -3.27
CA ALA A 104 -4.92 -6.03 -2.04
C ALA A 104 -5.88 -6.80 -1.13
N LEU A 105 -6.94 -7.38 -1.71
CA LEU A 105 -7.90 -8.17 -0.94
C LEU A 105 -7.26 -9.44 -0.37
N GLU A 106 -6.35 -10.08 -1.11
CA GLU A 106 -5.62 -11.23 -0.60
C GLU A 106 -4.70 -10.85 0.57
N LEU A 107 -4.06 -9.69 0.49
CA LEU A 107 -3.22 -9.19 1.58
C LEU A 107 -4.04 -8.89 2.84
N VAL A 108 -5.18 -8.25 2.69
CA VAL A 108 -6.09 -7.96 3.81
C VAL A 108 -6.54 -9.25 4.47
N LYS A 109 -6.92 -10.25 3.67
CA LYS A 109 -7.32 -11.55 4.18
C LYS A 109 -6.20 -12.23 4.96
N LYS A 110 -4.96 -12.09 4.51
CA LYS A 110 -3.80 -12.71 5.14
C LYS A 110 -3.42 -12.04 6.47
N TYR A 111 -3.46 -10.71 6.53
CA TYR A 111 -2.89 -9.94 7.64
C TYR A 111 -3.92 -9.27 8.54
N ASP A 112 -5.18 -9.22 8.14
CA ASP A 112 -6.21 -8.49 8.87
C ASP A 112 -7.49 -9.30 8.94
N ASP A 113 -8.52 -8.70 9.56
CA ASP A 113 -9.83 -9.30 9.69
C ASP A 113 -10.55 -9.28 8.35
N GLU A 114 -11.25 -10.37 8.02
CA GLU A 114 -12.10 -10.43 6.83
C GLU A 114 -13.14 -9.32 6.78
N LYS A 115 -13.50 -8.74 7.91
CA LYS A 115 -14.43 -7.61 7.97
C LYS A 115 -13.92 -6.37 7.26
N ALA A 116 -12.59 -6.21 7.15
CA ALA A 116 -11.99 -5.09 6.44
C ALA A 116 -12.11 -5.24 4.92
N ARG A 117 -12.28 -6.44 4.43
CA ARG A 117 -12.29 -6.77 3.00
C ARG A 117 -13.33 -5.98 2.20
N PRO A 118 -14.62 -5.95 2.59
CA PRO A 118 -15.61 -5.17 1.85
C PRO A 118 -15.29 -3.68 1.81
N PHE A 119 -14.76 -3.14 2.90
CA PHE A 119 -14.36 -1.75 2.97
C PHE A 119 -13.21 -1.45 2.01
N VAL A 120 -12.15 -2.25 2.06
CA VAL A 120 -10.99 -2.08 1.17
C VAL A 120 -11.41 -2.20 -0.29
N ASN A 121 -12.25 -3.19 -0.60
CA ASN A 121 -12.78 -3.38 -1.94
C ASN A 121 -13.55 -2.14 -2.42
N GLY A 122 -14.41 -1.59 -1.57
CA GLY A 122 -15.20 -0.40 -1.88
C GLY A 122 -14.32 0.82 -2.16
N VAL A 123 -13.33 1.06 -1.30
CA VAL A 123 -12.42 2.18 -1.48
C VAL A 123 -11.66 2.05 -2.80
N LEU A 124 -11.09 0.89 -3.08
CA LEU A 124 -10.26 0.70 -4.27
C LEU A 124 -11.08 0.79 -5.57
N ASN A 125 -12.29 0.26 -5.58
CA ASN A 125 -13.16 0.41 -6.74
C ASN A 125 -13.57 1.87 -6.96
N SER A 126 -13.82 2.60 -5.88
CA SER A 126 -14.11 4.03 -5.97
C SER A 126 -12.92 4.81 -6.54
N VAL A 127 -11.70 4.52 -6.07
CA VAL A 127 -10.48 5.14 -6.60
C VAL A 127 -10.32 4.84 -8.09
N LYS A 128 -10.47 3.57 -8.46
CA LYS A 128 -10.38 3.15 -9.87
C LYS A 128 -11.36 3.95 -10.74
N ASN A 129 -12.61 4.06 -10.30
CA ASN A 129 -13.65 4.75 -11.06
C ASN A 129 -13.38 6.25 -11.16
N SER A 130 -12.89 6.86 -10.08
CA SER A 130 -12.59 8.30 -10.06
C SER A 130 -11.43 8.67 -10.98
N LEU A 131 -10.53 7.75 -11.26
CA LEU A 131 -9.40 7.96 -12.16
C LEU A 131 -9.71 7.55 -13.60
N SER A 132 -10.93 7.14 -13.88
CA SER A 132 -11.38 6.72 -15.22
C SER A 132 -10.57 5.56 -15.79
N LYS A 133 -10.21 4.63 -14.95
CA LYS A 133 -9.45 3.46 -15.38
C LYS A 133 -10.31 2.24 -15.52
#